data_a5e223e2c78def2cc88b787aafbb5c59
#
_entry.id   a5e223e2c78def2cc88b787aafbb5c59
#
_cell.length_a   1.000
_cell.length_b   1.000
_cell.length_c   1.000
_cell.angle_alpha   90.00
_cell.angle_beta   90.00
_cell.angle_gamma   90.00
#
_symmetry.space_group_name_H-M   'P 1'
#
loop_
_entity.id
_entity.type
_entity.pdbx_description
1 polymer ?
#
loop_
_entity_poly.entity_id
_entity_poly.type
_entity_poly.pdbx_seq_one_letter_code
_entity_poly.pdbx_strand_id
1 'polypeptide(L)'
;RLADLRVLGQPELALTARRAETLKARAYDGDLARIAVPDDADTRWLRAIADPADDLRLPMKGPLHSLRDGPADLHRTALALAKTAQLLPAVVLVPYNHSLPDLTVIALGDCVDLNRLAPLAPVISAHLPMAASQAGRVHIFRPDDGGAEHYAIEIGQPDRALPVLARLHSACFTGDVLGSLKCD
;
A
#
# COMPACT_ATOMS: atom_id res chain seq x y z
N ARG A 1 14.86 -9.71 -14.23
CA ARG A 1 15.17 -8.33 -14.72
C ARG A 1 14.09 -7.90 -15.70
N LEU A 2 13.96 -6.58 -15.99
CA LEU A 2 12.97 -6.11 -16.97
C LEU A 2 13.21 -6.72 -18.38
N ALA A 3 14.46 -6.90 -18.74
CA ALA A 3 14.83 -7.56 -20.00
C ALA A 3 14.30 -9.01 -20.08
N ASP A 4 14.35 -9.75 -18.99
CA ASP A 4 13.88 -11.13 -18.93
C ASP A 4 12.35 -11.19 -19.08
N LEU A 5 11.63 -10.20 -18.52
CA LEU A 5 10.18 -10.09 -18.67
C LEU A 5 9.80 -9.80 -20.14
N ARG A 6 10.56 -8.95 -20.83
CA ARG A 6 10.30 -8.62 -22.24
C ARG A 6 10.43 -9.81 -23.20
N VAL A 7 11.25 -10.80 -22.83
CA VAL A 7 11.32 -12.05 -23.61
C VAL A 7 10.02 -12.85 -23.52
N LEU A 8 9.27 -12.70 -22.43
CA LEU A 8 8.01 -13.40 -22.21
C LEU A 8 6.81 -12.68 -22.83
N GLY A 9 6.89 -11.38 -23.05
CA GLY A 9 5.81 -10.58 -23.64
C GLY A 9 5.95 -9.09 -23.32
N GLN A 10 4.91 -8.33 -23.62
CA GLN A 10 4.87 -6.89 -23.34
C GLN A 10 4.60 -6.66 -21.86
N PRO A 11 5.50 -5.99 -21.11
CA PRO A 11 5.28 -5.70 -19.71
C PRO A 11 4.22 -4.63 -19.50
N GLU A 12 3.43 -4.81 -18.45
CA GLU A 12 2.45 -3.86 -17.95
C GLU A 12 2.81 -3.47 -16.52
N LEU A 13 2.71 -2.20 -16.17
CA LEU A 13 2.93 -1.71 -14.81
C LEU A 13 1.58 -1.44 -14.16
N ALA A 14 1.28 -2.17 -13.09
CA ALA A 14 0.11 -1.90 -12.24
C ALA A 14 0.46 -0.89 -11.17
N LEU A 15 -0.41 0.11 -10.97
CA LEU A 15 -0.32 1.15 -9.96
C LEU A 15 -1.66 1.32 -9.26
N THR A 16 -1.65 1.77 -8.01
CA THR A 16 -2.90 2.19 -7.34
C THR A 16 -3.51 3.40 -8.04
N ALA A 17 -4.84 3.55 -7.98
CA ALA A 17 -5.52 4.73 -8.53
C ALA A 17 -4.97 6.05 -7.97
N ARG A 18 -4.65 6.08 -6.67
CA ARG A 18 -4.05 7.26 -6.03
C ARG A 18 -2.67 7.63 -6.63
N ARG A 19 -1.82 6.63 -6.89
CA ARG A 19 -0.53 6.88 -7.55
C ARG A 19 -0.73 7.35 -8.99
N ALA A 20 -1.65 6.72 -9.71
CA ALA A 20 -2.00 7.11 -11.08
C ALA A 20 -2.52 8.56 -11.14
N GLU A 21 -3.37 8.97 -10.20
CA GLU A 21 -3.87 10.34 -10.08
C GLU A 21 -2.73 11.35 -9.91
N THR A 22 -1.78 11.07 -9.01
CA THR A 22 -0.59 11.91 -8.81
C THR A 22 0.21 12.08 -10.10
N LEU A 23 0.32 11.02 -10.89
CA LEU A 23 1.02 10.99 -12.18
C LEU A 23 0.17 11.51 -13.35
N LYS A 24 -1.09 11.89 -13.11
CA LYS A 24 -2.07 12.27 -14.13
C LYS A 24 -2.33 11.16 -15.16
N ALA A 25 -2.14 9.91 -14.78
CA ALA A 25 -2.50 8.74 -15.57
C ALA A 25 -3.96 8.34 -15.32
N ARG A 26 -4.63 7.79 -16.32
CA ARG A 26 -6.03 7.36 -16.20
C ARG A 26 -6.11 5.99 -15.53
N ALA A 27 -6.91 5.88 -14.47
CA ALA A 27 -7.26 4.62 -13.82
C ALA A 27 -8.60 4.12 -14.37
N TYR A 28 -8.59 3.44 -15.51
CA TYR A 28 -9.83 2.96 -16.16
C TYR A 28 -10.51 1.83 -15.37
N ASP A 29 -9.76 1.10 -14.55
CA ASP A 29 -10.27 0.01 -13.71
C ASP A 29 -10.83 0.51 -12.35
N GLY A 30 -10.81 1.83 -12.12
CA GLY A 30 -11.35 2.51 -10.94
C GLY A 30 -10.37 2.53 -9.75
N ASP A 31 -9.96 1.37 -9.24
CA ASP A 31 -9.09 1.20 -8.08
C ASP A 31 -7.59 1.14 -8.43
N LEU A 32 -7.26 0.89 -9.68
CA LEU A 32 -5.90 0.79 -10.19
C LEU A 32 -5.76 1.34 -11.62
N ALA A 33 -4.53 1.60 -12.03
CA ALA A 33 -4.17 1.88 -13.41
C ALA A 33 -3.19 0.83 -13.91
N ARG A 34 -3.37 0.39 -15.15
CA ARG A 34 -2.45 -0.46 -15.90
C ARG A 34 -1.75 0.40 -16.94
N ILE A 35 -0.44 0.48 -16.84
CA ILE A 35 0.37 1.34 -17.70
C ILE A 35 1.21 0.45 -18.63
N ALA A 36 1.10 0.65 -19.94
CA ALA A 36 1.99 0.02 -20.89
C ALA A 36 3.44 0.46 -20.62
N VAL A 37 4.34 -0.48 -20.45
CA VAL A 37 5.76 -0.18 -20.25
C VAL A 37 6.39 0.07 -21.63
N PRO A 38 6.91 1.29 -21.91
CA PRO A 38 7.54 1.60 -23.19
C PRO A 38 8.74 0.67 -23.49
N ASP A 39 9.01 0.43 -24.78
CA ASP A 39 10.08 -0.49 -25.18
C ASP A 39 11.48 0.02 -24.76
N ASP A 40 11.66 1.32 -24.71
CA ASP A 40 12.89 1.99 -24.28
C ASP A 40 12.96 2.22 -22.77
N ALA A 41 11.89 1.90 -22.00
CA ALA A 41 11.88 2.05 -20.55
C ALA A 41 12.88 1.10 -19.89
N ASP A 42 13.56 1.62 -18.89
CA ASP A 42 14.48 0.87 -18.02
C ASP A 42 13.94 0.78 -16.57
N THR A 43 14.72 0.17 -15.70
CA THR A 43 14.38 0.09 -14.25
C THR A 43 14.35 1.45 -13.58
N ARG A 44 15.05 2.45 -14.10
CA ARG A 44 15.03 3.81 -13.57
C ARG A 44 13.69 4.48 -13.88
N TRP A 45 13.15 4.29 -15.08
CA TRP A 45 11.82 4.75 -15.43
C TRP A 45 10.76 4.10 -14.54
N LEU A 46 10.82 2.77 -14.35
CA LEU A 46 9.88 2.05 -13.48
C LEU A 46 9.90 2.58 -12.04
N ARG A 47 11.10 2.80 -11.47
CA ARG A 47 11.24 3.38 -10.14
C ARG A 47 10.64 4.78 -10.06
N ALA A 48 10.93 5.64 -11.03
CA ALA A 48 10.40 7.00 -11.05
C ALA A 48 8.88 7.04 -11.11
N ILE A 49 8.24 6.07 -11.78
CA ILE A 49 6.78 5.95 -11.81
C ILE A 49 6.25 5.38 -10.50
N ALA A 50 6.89 4.35 -9.95
CA ALA A 50 6.43 3.65 -8.74
C ALA A 50 6.62 4.48 -7.47
N ASP A 51 7.80 5.08 -7.29
CA ASP A 51 8.23 5.72 -6.05
C ASP A 51 7.93 7.24 -6.07
N PRO A 52 7.10 7.75 -5.13
CA PRO A 52 6.83 9.18 -5.01
C PRO A 52 8.01 9.99 -4.47
N ALA A 53 9.02 9.37 -3.84
CA ALA A 53 10.14 10.07 -3.22
C ALA A 53 10.94 10.93 -4.23
N ASP A 54 10.98 10.50 -5.49
CA ASP A 54 11.69 11.20 -6.56
C ASP A 54 10.79 12.13 -7.42
N ASP A 55 9.54 12.37 -7.04
CA ASP A 55 8.58 13.12 -7.86
C ASP A 55 9.05 14.56 -8.14
N LEU A 56 9.67 15.19 -7.17
CA LEU A 56 10.22 16.56 -7.33
C LEU A 56 11.49 16.58 -8.20
N ARG A 57 12.29 15.52 -8.16
CA ARG A 57 13.53 15.41 -8.95
C ARG A 57 13.28 15.03 -10.39
N LEU A 58 12.22 14.27 -10.63
CA LEU A 58 11.83 13.75 -11.94
C LEU A 58 10.37 14.10 -12.22
N PRO A 59 10.05 15.40 -12.41
CA PRO A 59 8.66 15.84 -12.57
C PRO A 59 8.02 15.39 -13.90
N MET A 60 8.84 15.21 -14.94
CA MET A 60 8.38 14.80 -16.28
C MET A 60 8.58 13.30 -16.46
N LYS A 61 7.51 12.53 -16.30
CA LYS A 61 7.51 11.05 -16.36
C LYS A 61 6.68 10.48 -17.51
N GLY A 62 5.91 11.32 -18.18
CA GLY A 62 5.02 10.93 -19.26
C GLY A 62 5.62 11.14 -20.66
N PRO A 63 4.83 10.80 -21.68
CA PRO A 63 3.42 10.38 -21.58
C PRO A 63 3.25 8.95 -21.04
N LEU A 64 2.19 8.74 -20.21
CA LEU A 64 1.84 7.44 -19.68
C LEU A 64 0.61 6.90 -20.41
N HIS A 65 0.75 5.75 -21.05
CA HIS A 65 -0.31 5.08 -21.78
C HIS A 65 -1.06 4.12 -20.86
N SER A 66 -2.24 4.52 -20.37
CA SER A 66 -3.10 3.64 -19.57
C SER A 66 -3.87 2.66 -20.46
N LEU A 67 -3.81 1.39 -20.09
CA LEU A 67 -4.59 0.32 -20.71
C LEU A 67 -6.01 0.34 -20.15
N ARG A 68 -6.99 0.01 -20.99
CA ARG A 68 -8.41 -0.01 -20.59
C ARG A 68 -9.13 -1.32 -20.93
N ASP A 69 -8.54 -2.11 -21.82
CA ASP A 69 -9.17 -3.33 -22.30
C ASP A 69 -8.68 -4.56 -21.54
N GLY A 70 -9.52 -5.58 -21.42
CA GLY A 70 -9.22 -6.82 -20.72
C GLY A 70 -9.39 -6.77 -19.20
N PRO A 71 -9.33 -7.93 -18.54
CA PRO A 71 -9.53 -8.06 -17.09
C PRO A 71 -8.35 -7.52 -16.29
N ALA A 72 -8.64 -6.88 -15.15
CA ALA A 72 -7.63 -6.32 -14.25
C ALA A 72 -7.36 -7.17 -13.00
N ASP A 73 -7.94 -8.37 -12.89
CA ASP A 73 -7.92 -9.16 -11.67
C ASP A 73 -6.51 -9.61 -11.26
N LEU A 74 -5.67 -10.01 -12.22
CA LEU A 74 -4.27 -10.34 -11.94
C LEU A 74 -3.49 -9.12 -11.43
N HIS A 75 -3.73 -7.94 -12.00
CA HIS A 75 -3.09 -6.70 -11.58
C HIS A 75 -3.52 -6.30 -10.17
N ARG A 76 -4.80 -6.45 -9.87
CA ARG A 76 -5.38 -6.19 -8.54
C ARG A 76 -4.79 -7.12 -7.50
N THR A 77 -4.72 -8.41 -7.80
CA THR A 77 -4.11 -9.42 -6.93
C THR A 77 -2.62 -9.16 -6.71
N ALA A 78 -1.87 -8.84 -7.76
CA ALA A 78 -0.44 -8.53 -7.65
C ALA A 78 -0.18 -7.29 -6.78
N LEU A 79 -1.00 -6.24 -6.91
CA LEU A 79 -0.94 -5.07 -6.03
C LEU A 79 -1.30 -5.41 -4.58
N ALA A 80 -2.26 -6.29 -4.36
CA ALA A 80 -2.62 -6.76 -3.02
C ALA A 80 -1.47 -7.55 -2.38
N LEU A 81 -0.83 -8.45 -3.12
CA LEU A 81 0.37 -9.17 -2.67
C LEU A 81 1.51 -8.21 -2.29
N ALA A 82 1.77 -7.19 -3.12
CA ALA A 82 2.79 -6.19 -2.82
C ALA A 82 2.48 -5.43 -1.53
N LYS A 83 1.21 -5.06 -1.30
CA LYS A 83 0.77 -4.39 -0.06
C LYS A 83 0.91 -5.30 1.16
N THR A 84 0.51 -6.57 1.06
CA THR A 84 0.65 -7.55 2.14
C THR A 84 2.12 -7.78 2.50
N ALA A 85 3.00 -7.74 1.50
CA ALA A 85 4.45 -7.81 1.71
C ALA A 85 5.07 -6.48 2.20
N GLN A 86 4.27 -5.46 2.48
CA GLN A 86 4.71 -4.12 2.89
C GLN A 86 5.68 -3.46 1.88
N LEU A 87 5.51 -3.77 0.60
CA LEU A 87 6.24 -3.15 -0.51
C LEU A 87 5.44 -1.99 -1.11
N LEU A 88 6.12 -1.15 -1.89
CA LEU A 88 5.44 -0.15 -2.72
C LEU A 88 4.42 -0.86 -3.62
N PRO A 89 3.15 -0.41 -3.65
CA PRO A 89 2.10 -1.05 -4.44
C PRO A 89 2.21 -0.66 -5.92
N ALA A 90 3.28 -1.13 -6.53
CA ALA A 90 3.60 -1.00 -7.94
C ALA A 90 4.24 -2.31 -8.42
N VAL A 91 3.64 -2.96 -9.40
CA VAL A 91 4.05 -4.29 -9.85
C VAL A 91 4.12 -4.34 -11.36
N VAL A 92 5.20 -4.92 -11.89
CA VAL A 92 5.31 -5.21 -13.33
C VAL A 92 4.81 -6.62 -13.58
N LEU A 93 3.88 -6.74 -14.51
CA LEU A 93 3.30 -8.01 -14.94
C LEU A 93 3.56 -8.22 -16.43
N VAL A 94 3.63 -9.48 -16.82
CA VAL A 94 3.61 -9.90 -18.21
C VAL A 94 2.56 -10.99 -18.34
N PRO A 95 1.53 -10.80 -19.18
CA PRO A 95 0.61 -11.89 -19.53
C PRO A 95 1.39 -13.03 -20.19
N TYR A 96 1.36 -14.21 -19.58
CA TYR A 96 2.12 -15.37 -20.04
C TYR A 96 1.32 -16.66 -19.85
N ASN A 97 1.17 -17.45 -20.91
CA ASN A 97 0.27 -18.61 -20.94
C ASN A 97 0.97 -19.95 -20.72
N HIS A 98 2.26 -19.94 -20.38
CA HIS A 98 3.03 -21.16 -20.15
C HIS A 98 3.58 -21.20 -18.74
N SER A 99 3.85 -22.40 -18.22
CA SER A 99 4.53 -22.55 -16.94
C SER A 99 6.03 -22.32 -17.07
N LEU A 100 6.63 -21.65 -16.10
CA LEU A 100 8.08 -21.51 -15.98
C LEU A 100 8.53 -22.43 -14.84
N PRO A 101 9.45 -23.38 -15.07
CA PRO A 101 9.72 -24.49 -14.15
C PRO A 101 10.23 -24.04 -12.76
N ASP A 102 10.89 -22.91 -12.68
CA ASP A 102 11.50 -22.44 -11.44
C ASP A 102 10.69 -21.33 -10.73
N LEU A 103 9.43 -21.12 -11.14
CA LEU A 103 8.55 -20.11 -10.52
C LEU A 103 7.44 -20.74 -9.71
N THR A 104 7.13 -20.14 -8.56
CA THR A 104 5.96 -20.48 -7.78
C THR A 104 4.70 -20.07 -8.54
N VAL A 105 3.80 -21.02 -8.73
CA VAL A 105 2.48 -20.79 -9.34
C VAL A 105 1.45 -20.69 -8.25
N ILE A 106 0.69 -19.61 -8.22
CA ILE A 106 -0.40 -19.37 -7.28
C ILE A 106 -1.68 -19.17 -8.09
N ALA A 107 -2.73 -19.93 -7.81
CA ALA A 107 -4.01 -19.72 -8.47
C ALA A 107 -4.67 -18.44 -7.95
N LEU A 108 -5.34 -17.71 -8.84
CA LEU A 108 -6.03 -16.47 -8.47
C LEU A 108 -7.07 -16.69 -7.35
N GLY A 109 -7.73 -17.86 -7.36
CA GLY A 109 -8.70 -18.26 -6.33
C GLY A 109 -8.07 -18.43 -4.92
N ASP A 110 -6.77 -18.71 -4.84
CA ASP A 110 -6.07 -18.86 -3.56
C ASP A 110 -5.69 -17.50 -2.94
N CYS A 111 -5.89 -16.41 -3.69
CA CYS A 111 -5.52 -15.05 -3.30
C CYS A 111 -6.71 -14.19 -2.84
N VAL A 112 -7.86 -14.79 -2.55
CA VAL A 112 -9.12 -14.05 -2.27
C VAL A 112 -9.08 -13.18 -1.03
N ASP A 113 -8.29 -13.51 -0.03
CA ASP A 113 -8.26 -12.83 1.28
C ASP A 113 -7.16 -11.76 1.42
N LEU A 114 -6.39 -11.50 0.38
CA LEU A 114 -5.26 -10.55 0.44
C LEU A 114 -5.65 -9.10 0.78
N ASN A 115 -6.89 -8.71 0.54
CA ASN A 115 -7.40 -7.37 0.86
C ASN A 115 -8.24 -7.35 2.16
N ARG A 116 -8.34 -8.47 2.85
CA ARG A 116 -9.04 -8.53 4.13
C ARG A 116 -8.28 -7.71 5.16
N LEU A 117 -8.99 -6.82 5.84
CA LEU A 117 -8.44 -6.17 7.02
C LEU A 117 -8.30 -7.23 8.11
N ALA A 118 -7.09 -7.42 8.59
CA ALA A 118 -6.82 -8.31 9.71
C ALA A 118 -7.60 -7.83 10.95
N PRO A 119 -8.38 -8.70 11.61
CA PRO A 119 -9.05 -8.32 12.83
C PRO A 119 -8.03 -7.98 13.90
N LEU A 120 -8.32 -6.91 14.65
CA LEU A 120 -7.48 -6.46 15.75
C LEU A 120 -7.90 -7.18 17.04
N ALA A 121 -7.03 -8.01 17.57
CA ALA A 121 -7.22 -8.65 18.86
C ALA A 121 -6.69 -7.75 20.00
N PRO A 122 -7.45 -7.52 21.08
CA PRO A 122 -6.94 -6.81 22.25
C PRO A 122 -5.88 -7.67 22.95
N VAL A 123 -4.70 -7.07 23.18
CA VAL A 123 -3.58 -7.75 23.85
C VAL A 123 -3.55 -7.42 25.33
N ILE A 124 -3.55 -6.13 25.66
CA ILE A 124 -3.48 -5.64 27.04
C ILE A 124 -4.03 -4.22 27.12
N SER A 125 -4.47 -3.84 28.31
CA SER A 125 -4.72 -2.44 28.63
C SER A 125 -4.09 -2.08 29.98
N ALA A 126 -3.59 -0.86 30.10
CA ALA A 126 -2.96 -0.38 31.31
C ALA A 126 -3.39 1.06 31.62
N HIS A 127 -3.37 1.42 32.88
CA HIS A 127 -3.55 2.81 33.30
C HIS A 127 -2.35 3.63 32.83
N LEU A 128 -2.62 4.77 32.21
CA LEU A 128 -1.62 5.68 31.66
C LEU A 128 -1.85 7.10 32.20
N PRO A 129 -1.31 7.44 33.37
CA PRO A 129 -1.39 8.81 33.88
C PRO A 129 -0.57 9.74 32.98
N MET A 130 -1.18 10.83 32.53
CA MET A 130 -0.58 11.81 31.64
C MET A 130 -0.63 13.20 32.29
N ALA A 131 0.29 14.11 31.89
CA ALA A 131 0.27 15.48 32.37
C ALA A 131 -1.08 16.18 32.10
N ALA A 132 -1.71 15.88 30.97
CA ALA A 132 -3.00 16.44 30.58
C ALA A 132 -4.20 15.77 31.30
N SER A 133 -4.06 14.54 31.77
CA SER A 133 -5.16 13.79 32.44
C SER A 133 -4.62 12.60 33.22
N GLN A 134 -5.08 12.46 34.48
CA GLN A 134 -4.78 11.28 35.29
C GLN A 134 -5.68 10.07 34.94
N ALA A 135 -6.76 10.30 34.21
CA ALA A 135 -7.72 9.26 33.80
C ALA A 135 -7.41 8.66 32.43
N GLY A 136 -6.12 8.52 32.11
CA GLY A 136 -5.66 7.90 30.87
C GLY A 136 -5.56 6.38 30.96
N ARG A 137 -5.86 5.70 29.88
CA ARG A 137 -5.67 4.25 29.69
C ARG A 137 -5.17 3.97 28.29
N VAL A 138 -4.13 3.17 28.18
CA VAL A 138 -3.67 2.66 26.88
C VAL A 138 -4.25 1.27 26.64
N HIS A 139 -4.72 1.01 25.43
CA HIS A 139 -5.13 -0.29 24.94
C HIS A 139 -4.25 -0.65 23.77
N ILE A 140 -3.71 -1.86 23.78
CA ILE A 140 -2.84 -2.39 22.72
C ILE A 140 -3.61 -3.46 21.98
N PHE A 141 -3.62 -3.34 20.66
CA PHE A 141 -4.24 -4.28 19.74
C PHE A 141 -3.20 -4.84 18.78
N ARG A 142 -3.34 -6.10 18.45
CA ARG A 142 -2.47 -6.80 17.48
C ARG A 142 -3.31 -7.43 16.39
N PRO A 143 -2.98 -7.18 15.12
CA PRO A 143 -3.61 -7.88 14.02
C PRO A 143 -3.18 -9.35 13.99
N ASP A 144 -4.05 -10.23 13.50
CA ASP A 144 -3.78 -11.68 13.43
C ASP A 144 -2.83 -12.08 12.28
N ASP A 145 -2.55 -11.16 11.36
CA ASP A 145 -1.64 -11.34 10.23
C ASP A 145 -0.15 -11.05 10.55
N GLY A 146 0.16 -10.72 11.81
CA GLY A 146 1.51 -10.34 12.24
C GLY A 146 1.93 -8.92 11.87
N GLY A 147 0.98 -8.08 11.44
CA GLY A 147 1.18 -6.66 11.18
C GLY A 147 1.55 -5.84 12.44
N ALA A 148 1.75 -4.55 12.25
CA ALA A 148 2.10 -3.62 13.33
C ALA A 148 1.00 -3.53 14.41
N GLU A 149 1.41 -3.36 15.65
CA GLU A 149 0.48 -3.11 16.76
C GLU A 149 -0.20 -1.75 16.61
N HIS A 150 -1.44 -1.69 17.05
CA HIS A 150 -2.23 -0.47 17.12
C HIS A 150 -2.52 -0.09 18.56
N TYR A 151 -2.55 1.19 18.84
CA TYR A 151 -2.75 1.73 20.18
C TYR A 151 -3.99 2.61 20.22
N ALA A 152 -4.82 2.43 21.23
CA ALA A 152 -5.89 3.38 21.55
C ALA A 152 -5.62 4.00 22.92
N ILE A 153 -5.63 5.32 22.98
CA ILE A 153 -5.52 6.08 24.22
C ILE A 153 -6.92 6.55 24.60
N GLU A 154 -7.45 5.99 25.66
CA GLU A 154 -8.74 6.39 26.25
C GLU A 154 -8.48 7.42 27.34
N ILE A 155 -9.20 8.55 27.30
CA ILE A 155 -9.10 9.61 28.30
C ILE A 155 -10.46 9.78 28.94
N GLY A 156 -10.53 9.58 30.26
CA GLY A 156 -11.78 9.60 31.04
C GLY A 156 -12.54 8.28 30.93
N GLN A 157 -13.85 8.37 30.97
CA GLN A 157 -14.79 7.24 30.87
C GLN A 157 -15.90 7.61 29.89
N PRO A 158 -15.62 7.58 28.57
CA PRO A 158 -16.62 7.95 27.58
C PRO A 158 -17.81 6.99 27.61
N ASP A 159 -19.02 7.56 27.57
CA ASP A 159 -20.24 6.77 27.43
C ASP A 159 -20.28 6.16 26.01
N ARG A 160 -20.19 4.85 25.94
CA ARG A 160 -20.18 4.10 24.66
C ARG A 160 -21.53 4.08 23.94
N ALA A 161 -22.61 4.51 24.61
CA ALA A 161 -23.93 4.68 23.98
C ALA A 161 -24.05 6.00 23.19
N LEU A 162 -23.10 6.92 23.37
CA LEU A 162 -23.07 8.23 22.73
C LEU A 162 -21.88 8.32 21.76
N PRO A 163 -21.94 9.24 20.78
CA PRO A 163 -20.77 9.52 19.93
C PRO A 163 -19.58 9.99 20.78
N VAL A 164 -18.43 9.34 20.59
CA VAL A 164 -17.18 9.64 21.28
C VAL A 164 -16.28 10.46 20.38
N LEU A 165 -15.72 11.55 20.92
CA LEU A 165 -14.70 12.32 20.22
C LEU A 165 -13.45 11.45 20.04
N ALA A 166 -13.05 11.21 18.80
CA ALA A 166 -11.87 10.44 18.47
C ALA A 166 -10.93 11.24 17.55
N ARG A 167 -9.63 11.08 17.77
CA ARG A 167 -8.57 11.60 16.90
C ARG A 167 -7.73 10.44 16.41
N LEU A 168 -7.52 10.38 15.09
CA LEU A 168 -6.59 9.45 14.48
C LEU A 168 -5.21 10.10 14.39
N HIS A 169 -4.19 9.38 14.85
CA HIS A 169 -2.79 9.81 14.80
C HIS A 169 -1.92 8.67 14.30
N SER A 170 -1.05 8.93 13.32
CA SER A 170 -0.02 7.98 12.91
C SER A 170 1.20 8.18 13.80
N ALA A 171 1.71 7.11 14.42
CA ALA A 171 2.94 7.17 15.20
C ALA A 171 4.11 7.60 14.30
N CYS A 172 4.79 8.66 14.69
CA CYS A 172 5.94 9.20 13.96
C CYS A 172 7.13 9.38 14.91
N PHE A 173 8.04 8.42 14.90
CA PHE A 173 9.23 8.49 15.76
C PHE A 173 10.03 9.76 15.56
N THR A 174 10.18 10.23 14.34
CA THR A 174 10.96 11.44 14.05
C THR A 174 10.27 12.71 14.54
N GLY A 175 8.94 12.80 14.44
CA GLY A 175 8.17 13.92 14.99
C GLY A 175 8.00 13.81 16.51
N ASP A 176 7.48 12.67 16.97
CA ASP A 176 7.03 12.47 18.34
C ASP A 176 8.21 12.37 19.33
N VAL A 177 9.33 11.77 18.93
CA VAL A 177 10.49 11.53 19.80
C VAL A 177 11.64 12.48 19.52
N LEU A 178 11.96 12.72 18.25
CA LEU A 178 13.10 13.53 17.86
C LEU A 178 12.75 15.01 17.61
N GLY A 179 11.47 15.37 17.61
CA GLY A 179 11.03 16.75 17.39
C GLY A 179 11.37 17.28 15.99
N SER A 180 11.26 16.43 14.97
CA SER A 180 11.54 16.82 13.58
C SER A 180 10.61 17.94 13.13
N LEU A 181 11.17 19.02 12.60
CA LEU A 181 10.40 20.13 12.04
C LEU A 181 9.75 19.80 10.67
N LYS A 182 9.94 18.60 10.16
CA LYS A 182 9.31 18.11 8.93
C LYS A 182 8.10 17.21 9.17
N CYS A 183 7.81 16.93 10.43
CA CYS A 183 6.66 16.10 10.84
C CYS A 183 5.62 17.01 11.48
N ASP A 184 4.39 17.00 10.92
CA ASP A 184 3.24 17.72 11.47
C ASP A 184 2.50 16.87 12.52
#